data_cbbc444a5dbdc8cc61ac3e0defd11899
#
_entry.id   cbbc444a5dbdc8cc61ac3e0defd11899
#
_cell.length_a   1.000
_cell.length_b   1.000
_cell.length_c   1.000
_cell.angle_alpha   90.00
_cell.angle_beta   90.00
_cell.angle_gamma   90.00
#
_symmetry.space_group_name_H-M   'P 1'
#
loop_
_entity.id
_entity.type
_entity.pdbx_description
1 polymer ?
#
loop_
_entity_poly.entity_id
_entity_poly.type
_entity_poly.pdbx_seq_one_letter_code
_entity_poly.pdbx_strand_id
1 'polypeptide(L)'
;ALNGLFRVRTFTQDDAHIFMTEDQIESEVVRLINFIDRMYKIFGLTYDIELSTRPEEKYIGDIEIWNKSEKALEDACHSAGHDCKINPGDGAFYGPKLDFHIKDSLGRVWQCGTIQLDMNLPERFDLTYIDSDGSKKRPVMLHRVIYGSIERFIGILIEHYAGAFPLWLSPVQVNV
;
A
#
# COMPACT_ATOMS: atom_id res chain seq x y z
N ALA A 1 -2.27 0.64 -22.90
CA ALA A 1 -1.21 0.14 -23.79
C ALA A 1 -0.01 -0.34 -22.99
N LEU A 2 0.68 -1.38 -23.46
CA LEU A 2 1.92 -1.86 -22.85
C LEU A 2 3.03 -0.81 -23.02
N ASN A 3 3.93 -0.68 -22.04
CA ASN A 3 4.99 0.32 -22.05
C ASN A 3 6.22 -0.18 -21.27
N GLY A 4 7.12 -0.89 -21.94
CA GLY A 4 8.36 -1.41 -21.33
C GLY A 4 8.10 -2.11 -20.00
N LEU A 5 8.88 -1.76 -18.97
CA LEU A 5 8.71 -2.26 -17.61
C LEU A 5 7.57 -1.55 -16.84
N PHE A 6 7.15 -0.37 -17.27
CA PHE A 6 6.16 0.44 -16.56
C PHE A 6 4.74 -0.13 -16.65
N ARG A 7 4.41 -0.83 -17.75
CA ARG A 7 3.09 -1.45 -17.93
C ARG A 7 3.20 -2.75 -18.72
N VAL A 8 3.24 -3.84 -18.01
CA VAL A 8 3.44 -5.22 -18.50
C VAL A 8 2.16 -6.03 -18.42
N ARG A 9 2.11 -7.18 -19.07
CA ARG A 9 0.96 -8.13 -18.99
C ARG A 9 1.02 -9.01 -17.76
N THR A 10 2.21 -9.34 -17.31
CA THR A 10 2.47 -10.18 -16.14
C THR A 10 3.47 -9.45 -15.27
N PHE A 11 3.22 -9.38 -13.98
CA PHE A 11 4.10 -8.69 -13.05
C PHE A 11 4.11 -9.41 -11.70
N THR A 12 5.17 -9.14 -10.94
CA THR A 12 5.33 -9.61 -9.58
C THR A 12 5.04 -8.47 -8.62
N GLN A 13 4.34 -8.74 -7.52
CA GLN A 13 4.13 -7.77 -6.44
C GLN A 13 4.74 -8.29 -5.13
N ASP A 14 5.18 -7.35 -4.31
CA ASP A 14 5.58 -7.61 -2.93
C ASP A 14 4.37 -7.58 -1.98
N ASP A 15 3.28 -8.18 -2.38
CA ASP A 15 2.01 -8.19 -1.66
C ASP A 15 2.08 -9.06 -0.39
N ALA A 16 1.51 -8.54 0.69
CA ALA A 16 1.37 -9.27 1.94
C ALA A 16 -0.02 -9.03 2.54
N HIS A 17 -0.57 -10.10 3.11
CA HIS A 17 -1.82 -10.08 3.84
C HIS A 17 -1.54 -10.19 5.34
N ILE A 18 -1.97 -9.19 6.10
CA ILE A 18 -1.72 -9.05 7.52
C ILE A 18 -3.07 -9.15 8.23
N PHE A 19 -3.18 -10.08 9.18
CA PHE A 19 -4.41 -10.28 9.95
C PHE A 19 -4.21 -9.74 11.36
N MET A 20 -5.25 -9.04 11.88
CA MET A 20 -5.18 -8.37 13.17
C MET A 20 -6.55 -8.19 13.79
N THR A 21 -6.57 -7.75 15.03
CA THR A 21 -7.78 -7.27 15.70
C THR A 21 -8.06 -5.81 15.34
N GLU A 22 -9.28 -5.33 15.55
CA GLU A 22 -9.64 -3.93 15.20
C GLU A 22 -8.82 -2.89 15.96
N ASP A 23 -8.51 -3.15 17.22
CA ASP A 23 -7.70 -2.26 18.07
C ASP A 23 -6.23 -2.13 17.64
N GLN A 24 -5.76 -3.06 16.81
CA GLN A 24 -4.40 -3.05 16.26
C GLN A 24 -4.27 -2.26 14.93
N ILE A 25 -5.38 -1.84 14.32
CA ILE A 25 -5.37 -1.21 12.98
C ILE A 25 -4.45 0.01 12.97
N GLU A 26 -4.66 0.97 13.86
CA GLU A 26 -3.89 2.22 13.87
C GLU A 26 -2.39 1.96 14.02
N SER A 27 -2.01 1.18 15.03
CA SER A 27 -0.60 0.88 15.30
C SER A 27 0.08 0.14 14.15
N GLU A 28 -0.62 -0.79 13.51
CA GLU A 28 -0.10 -1.54 12.37
C GLU A 28 0.03 -0.66 11.12
N VAL A 29 -0.96 0.17 10.83
CA VAL A 29 -0.90 1.11 9.69
C VAL A 29 0.24 2.11 9.88
N VAL A 30 0.41 2.68 11.07
CA VAL A 30 1.55 3.57 11.40
C VAL A 30 2.89 2.85 11.18
N ARG A 31 3.00 1.59 11.65
CA ARG A 31 4.19 0.77 11.45
C ARG A 31 4.49 0.56 9.96
N LEU A 32 3.46 0.31 9.15
CA LEU A 32 3.61 0.10 7.71
C LEU A 32 3.97 1.38 6.96
N ILE A 33 3.38 2.54 7.31
CA ILE A 33 3.75 3.84 6.75
C ILE A 33 5.24 4.12 7.01
N ASN A 34 5.68 3.96 8.25
CA ASN A 34 7.09 4.13 8.60
C ASN A 34 8.02 3.13 7.88
N PHE A 35 7.53 1.92 7.62
CA PHE A 35 8.30 0.93 6.87
C PHE A 35 8.44 1.33 5.40
N ILE A 36 7.36 1.77 4.75
CA ILE A 36 7.39 2.27 3.37
C ILE A 36 8.32 3.48 3.26
N ASP A 37 8.19 4.45 4.18
CA ASP A 37 9.05 5.62 4.24
C ASP A 37 10.54 5.25 4.30
N ARG A 38 10.91 4.33 5.18
CA ARG A 38 12.28 3.83 5.29
C ARG A 38 12.75 3.16 4.01
N MET A 39 11.91 2.34 3.37
CA MET A 39 12.27 1.65 2.14
C MET A 39 12.48 2.63 0.99
N TYR A 40 11.62 3.64 0.82
CA TYR A 40 11.78 4.63 -0.24
C TYR A 40 13.00 5.53 -0.02
N LYS A 41 13.30 5.87 1.22
CA LYS A 41 14.52 6.63 1.59
C LYS A 41 15.81 5.91 1.21
N ILE A 42 15.85 4.58 1.27
CA ILE A 42 17.03 3.79 0.83
C ILE A 42 17.38 4.08 -0.63
N PHE A 43 16.37 4.30 -1.48
CA PHE A 43 16.53 4.61 -2.89
C PHE A 43 16.60 6.12 -3.18
N GLY A 44 16.45 6.98 -2.16
CA GLY A 44 16.38 8.43 -2.34
C GLY A 44 15.10 8.90 -3.02
N LEU A 45 14.01 8.14 -2.91
CA LEU A 45 12.71 8.45 -3.50
C LEU A 45 11.85 9.26 -2.52
N THR A 46 11.15 10.26 -3.06
CA THR A 46 10.10 11.01 -2.38
C THR A 46 8.73 10.55 -2.84
N TYR A 47 7.72 10.74 -1.99
CA TYR A 47 6.37 10.28 -2.28
C TYR A 47 5.32 11.18 -1.64
N ASP A 48 4.11 11.14 -2.19
CA ASP A 48 2.90 11.72 -1.63
C ASP A 48 1.95 10.59 -1.21
N ILE A 49 1.13 10.80 -0.17
CA ILE A 49 0.13 9.83 0.29
C ILE A 49 -1.26 10.36 -0.09
N GLU A 50 -2.07 9.51 -0.70
CA GLU A 50 -3.49 9.76 -0.95
C GLU A 50 -4.36 8.74 -0.21
N LEU A 51 -5.41 9.22 0.46
CA LEU A 51 -6.47 8.38 1.01
C LEU A 51 -7.58 8.24 -0.03
N SER A 52 -7.65 7.08 -0.64
CA SER A 52 -8.69 6.71 -1.61
C SER A 52 -9.89 6.17 -0.87
N THR A 53 -11.01 6.92 -0.93
CA THR A 53 -12.23 6.63 -0.19
C THR A 53 -13.20 5.79 -1.00
N ARG A 54 -14.32 5.44 -0.38
CA ARG A 54 -15.36 4.59 -0.94
C ARG A 54 -15.80 5.02 -2.34
N PRO A 55 -15.87 4.11 -3.33
CA PRO A 55 -16.49 4.37 -4.63
C PRO A 55 -17.97 4.77 -4.48
N GLU A 56 -18.47 5.61 -5.38
CA GLU A 56 -19.90 5.99 -5.37
C GLU A 56 -20.79 4.80 -5.68
N GLU A 57 -20.34 3.92 -6.56
CA GLU A 57 -21.06 2.72 -6.99
C GLU A 57 -20.16 1.47 -6.88
N LYS A 58 -20.80 0.29 -6.84
CA LYS A 58 -20.12 -1.02 -6.92
C LYS A 58 -19.16 -1.30 -5.77
N TYR A 59 -19.46 -0.82 -4.59
CA TYR A 59 -18.76 -1.23 -3.37
C TYR A 59 -19.55 -2.31 -2.61
N ILE A 60 -18.88 -3.01 -1.72
CA ILE A 60 -19.47 -4.01 -0.83
C ILE A 60 -19.31 -3.59 0.63
N GLY A 61 -20.16 -4.13 1.50
CA GLY A 61 -20.15 -3.85 2.92
C GLY A 61 -20.98 -2.66 3.33
N ASP A 62 -21.03 -2.40 4.62
CA ASP A 62 -21.86 -1.37 5.24
C ASP A 62 -21.15 0.00 5.18
N ILE A 63 -21.92 1.06 4.96
CA ILE A 63 -21.41 2.45 4.92
C ILE A 63 -20.72 2.82 6.25
N GLU A 64 -21.25 2.38 7.39
CA GLU A 64 -20.65 2.67 8.69
C GLU A 64 -19.27 2.04 8.84
N ILE A 65 -19.08 0.82 8.30
CA ILE A 65 -17.79 0.14 8.27
C ILE A 65 -16.80 0.93 7.38
N TRP A 66 -17.26 1.42 6.23
CA TRP A 66 -16.46 2.26 5.35
C TRP A 66 -16.00 3.54 6.04
N ASN A 67 -16.93 4.29 6.65
CA ASN A 67 -16.61 5.53 7.35
C ASN A 67 -15.62 5.30 8.49
N LYS A 68 -15.78 4.22 9.26
CA LYS A 68 -14.85 3.83 10.33
C LYS A 68 -13.46 3.48 9.77
N SER A 69 -13.41 2.75 8.66
CA SER A 69 -12.18 2.34 8.00
C SER A 69 -11.42 3.52 7.40
N GLU A 70 -12.10 4.41 6.70
CA GLU A 70 -11.53 5.63 6.14
C GLU A 70 -10.93 6.51 7.24
N LYS A 71 -11.70 6.72 8.33
CA LYS A 71 -11.22 7.51 9.47
C LYS A 71 -10.00 6.85 10.14
N ALA A 72 -9.99 5.53 10.30
CA ALA A 72 -8.87 4.84 10.91
C ALA A 72 -7.57 4.99 10.07
N LEU A 73 -7.66 4.95 8.74
CA LEU A 73 -6.53 5.19 7.86
C LEU A 73 -6.05 6.64 7.90
N GLU A 74 -6.98 7.62 7.94
CA GLU A 74 -6.65 9.03 8.06
C GLU A 74 -5.94 9.33 9.39
N ASP A 75 -6.51 8.87 10.50
CA ASP A 75 -5.95 9.04 11.85
C ASP A 75 -4.55 8.40 11.95
N ALA A 76 -4.36 7.21 11.39
CA ALA A 76 -3.06 6.54 11.34
C ALA A 76 -2.03 7.32 10.50
N CYS A 77 -2.44 7.89 9.37
CA CYS A 77 -1.58 8.73 8.53
C CYS A 77 -1.08 9.96 9.32
N HIS A 78 -1.98 10.67 10.00
CA HIS A 78 -1.62 11.80 10.87
C HIS A 78 -0.74 11.37 12.04
N SER A 79 -1.05 10.25 12.70
CA SER A 79 -0.23 9.69 13.80
C SER A 79 1.19 9.32 13.34
N ALA A 80 1.36 8.95 12.07
CA ALA A 80 2.67 8.72 11.46
C ALA A 80 3.40 10.02 11.06
N GLY A 81 2.79 11.19 11.25
CA GLY A 81 3.38 12.49 10.92
C GLY A 81 3.26 12.90 9.46
N HIS A 82 2.31 12.32 8.74
CA HIS A 82 2.05 12.65 7.34
C HIS A 82 0.66 13.28 7.16
N ASP A 83 0.56 14.19 6.20
CA ASP A 83 -0.72 14.62 5.65
C ASP A 83 -1.09 13.70 4.49
N CYS A 84 -2.33 13.22 4.45
CA CYS A 84 -2.86 12.49 3.32
C CYS A 84 -3.88 13.33 2.56
N LYS A 85 -3.72 13.37 1.25
CA LYS A 85 -4.70 14.01 0.37
C LYS A 85 -5.87 13.07 0.16
N ILE A 86 -7.09 13.57 0.35
CA ILE A 86 -8.30 12.78 0.06
C ILE A 86 -8.49 12.65 -1.45
N ASN A 87 -8.62 11.42 -1.91
CA ASN A 87 -8.96 11.07 -3.29
C ASN A 87 -10.35 10.36 -3.30
N PRO A 88 -11.44 11.13 -3.49
CA PRO A 88 -12.79 10.57 -3.34
C PRO A 88 -13.10 9.53 -4.42
N GLY A 89 -13.65 8.40 -4.00
CA GLY A 89 -14.20 7.40 -4.93
C GLY A 89 -13.18 6.43 -5.54
N ASP A 90 -11.89 6.55 -5.24
CA ASP A 90 -10.82 5.72 -5.83
C ASP A 90 -10.43 4.51 -4.97
N GLY A 91 -11.16 4.26 -3.89
CA GLY A 91 -11.01 3.06 -3.05
C GLY A 91 -11.30 1.79 -3.83
N ALA A 92 -10.81 0.65 -3.33
CA ALA A 92 -11.20 -0.63 -3.90
C ALA A 92 -12.67 -0.92 -3.58
N PHE A 93 -13.29 -1.81 -4.35
CA PHE A 93 -14.69 -2.15 -4.11
C PHE A 93 -14.94 -2.77 -2.72
N TYR A 94 -13.91 -3.27 -2.04
CA TYR A 94 -13.98 -3.95 -0.74
C TYR A 94 -13.39 -3.16 0.43
N GLY A 95 -12.71 -2.04 0.20
CA GLY A 95 -12.15 -1.23 1.28
C GLY A 95 -11.39 0.01 0.83
N PRO A 96 -11.22 0.99 1.73
CA PRO A 96 -10.41 2.18 1.50
C PRO A 96 -8.92 1.85 1.51
N LYS A 97 -8.11 2.74 0.94
CA LYS A 97 -6.67 2.52 0.83
C LYS A 97 -5.86 3.81 0.97
N LEU A 98 -4.65 3.69 1.52
CA LEU A 98 -3.59 4.69 1.40
C LEU A 98 -2.72 4.33 0.21
N ASP A 99 -2.69 5.19 -0.79
CA ASP A 99 -1.87 5.04 -1.98
C ASP A 99 -0.62 5.90 -1.89
N PHE A 100 0.53 5.31 -2.18
CA PHE A 100 1.83 5.98 -2.15
C PHE A 100 2.28 6.25 -3.58
N HIS A 101 2.37 7.53 -3.92
CA HIS A 101 2.68 8.01 -5.25
C HIS A 101 4.13 8.50 -5.33
N ILE A 102 4.93 7.86 -6.17
CA ILE A 102 6.33 8.23 -6.45
C ILE A 102 6.37 9.03 -7.75
N LYS A 103 7.16 10.10 -7.78
CA LYS A 103 7.48 10.83 -9.01
C LYS A 103 8.75 10.26 -9.61
N ASP A 104 8.68 9.90 -10.89
CA ASP A 104 9.87 9.49 -11.64
C ASP A 104 10.73 10.70 -12.05
N SER A 105 11.87 10.45 -12.68
CA SER A 105 12.81 11.48 -13.13
C SER A 105 12.25 12.45 -14.17
N LEU A 106 11.16 12.07 -14.85
CA LEU A 106 10.45 12.89 -15.82
C LEU A 106 9.24 13.61 -15.20
N GLY A 107 9.03 13.50 -13.88
CA GLY A 107 7.91 14.09 -13.18
C GLY A 107 6.57 13.34 -13.33
N ARG A 108 6.56 12.15 -13.94
CA ARG A 108 5.37 11.31 -14.01
C ARG A 108 5.09 10.70 -12.65
N VAL A 109 3.82 10.63 -12.28
CA VAL A 109 3.37 10.07 -11.00
C VAL A 109 3.00 8.59 -11.18
N TRP A 110 3.54 7.74 -10.31
CA TRP A 110 3.27 6.31 -10.30
C TRP A 110 2.82 5.86 -8.92
N GLN A 111 1.64 5.26 -8.84
CA GLN A 111 1.23 4.53 -7.66
C GLN A 111 2.11 3.28 -7.53
N CYS A 112 2.80 3.16 -6.42
CA CYS A 112 3.67 2.02 -6.11
C CYS A 112 3.21 1.33 -4.83
N GLY A 113 3.34 1.97 -3.68
CA GLY A 113 2.89 1.41 -2.41
C GLY A 113 1.39 1.54 -2.21
N THR A 114 0.82 0.61 -1.46
CA THR A 114 -0.59 0.66 -1.04
C THR A 114 -0.75 -0.05 0.30
N ILE A 115 -1.49 0.56 1.20
CA ILE A 115 -2.02 -0.06 2.42
C ILE A 115 -3.53 -0.04 2.31
N GLN A 116 -4.15 -1.20 2.30
CA GLN A 116 -5.57 -1.36 2.03
C GLN A 116 -6.26 -2.10 3.16
N LEU A 117 -7.25 -1.47 3.77
CA LEU A 117 -8.01 -2.05 4.86
C LEU A 117 -9.18 -2.85 4.30
N ASP A 118 -9.24 -4.13 4.66
CA ASP A 118 -10.24 -5.07 4.17
C ASP A 118 -10.97 -5.73 5.34
N MET A 119 -12.21 -5.35 5.52
CA MET A 119 -13.13 -5.94 6.49
C MET A 119 -14.12 -6.92 5.84
N ASN A 120 -14.11 -7.05 4.53
CA ASN A 120 -15.08 -7.84 3.76
C ASN A 120 -14.61 -9.26 3.44
N LEU A 121 -13.37 -9.43 2.99
CA LEU A 121 -12.86 -10.77 2.65
C LEU A 121 -12.79 -11.70 3.87
N PRO A 122 -12.37 -11.25 5.08
CA PRO A 122 -12.44 -12.09 6.27
C PRO A 122 -13.86 -12.63 6.54
N GLU A 123 -14.88 -11.84 6.30
CA GLU A 123 -16.28 -12.29 6.43
C GLU A 123 -16.65 -13.31 5.35
N ARG A 124 -16.32 -13.04 4.09
CA ARG A 124 -16.65 -13.93 2.96
C ARG A 124 -15.98 -15.28 3.04
N PHE A 125 -14.75 -15.33 3.58
CA PHE A 125 -14.02 -16.58 3.81
C PHE A 125 -14.32 -17.24 5.15
N ASP A 126 -15.23 -16.65 5.94
CA ASP A 126 -15.58 -17.09 7.30
C ASP A 126 -14.34 -17.29 8.19
N LEU A 127 -13.39 -16.37 8.07
CA LEU A 127 -12.18 -16.41 8.89
C LEU A 127 -12.51 -16.05 10.34
N THR A 128 -11.98 -16.82 11.28
CA THR A 128 -12.15 -16.58 12.72
C THR A 128 -10.83 -16.81 13.44
N TYR A 129 -10.66 -16.11 14.55
CA TYR A 129 -9.61 -16.39 15.53
C TYR A 129 -10.23 -16.58 16.91
N ILE A 130 -9.48 -17.18 17.82
CA ILE A 130 -9.89 -17.31 19.23
C ILE A 130 -9.27 -16.17 20.01
N ASP A 131 -10.12 -15.32 20.57
CA ASP A 131 -9.69 -14.20 21.39
C ASP A 131 -9.28 -14.65 22.81
N SER A 132 -8.67 -13.74 23.56
CA SER A 132 -8.19 -13.98 24.92
C SER A 132 -9.28 -14.42 25.90
N ASP A 133 -10.55 -14.08 25.62
CA ASP A 133 -11.72 -14.50 26.38
C ASP A 133 -12.26 -15.90 25.97
N GLY A 134 -11.62 -16.56 25.00
CA GLY A 134 -12.03 -17.85 24.44
C GLY A 134 -13.15 -17.77 23.39
N SER A 135 -13.65 -16.57 23.07
CA SER A 135 -14.67 -16.39 22.03
C SER A 135 -14.07 -16.41 20.62
N LYS A 136 -14.88 -16.82 19.64
CA LYS A 136 -14.53 -16.69 18.23
C LYS A 136 -14.84 -15.28 17.76
N LYS A 137 -13.87 -14.62 17.14
CA LYS A 137 -14.03 -13.29 16.57
C LYS A 137 -13.54 -13.26 15.12
N ARG A 138 -14.01 -12.26 14.36
CA ARG A 138 -13.60 -11.99 12.98
C ARG A 138 -12.34 -11.14 12.98
N PRO A 139 -11.24 -11.52 12.28
CA PRO A 139 -10.10 -10.66 12.11
C PRO A 139 -10.38 -9.55 11.09
N VAL A 140 -9.61 -8.48 11.16
CA VAL A 140 -9.44 -7.49 10.10
C VAL A 140 -8.25 -7.88 9.25
N MET A 141 -8.26 -7.57 7.97
CA MET A 141 -7.15 -7.83 7.05
C MET A 141 -6.63 -6.53 6.45
N LEU A 142 -5.30 -6.40 6.39
CA LEU A 142 -4.61 -5.39 5.60
C LEU A 142 -3.89 -6.06 4.43
N HIS A 143 -4.07 -5.50 3.23
CA HIS A 143 -3.21 -5.76 2.10
C HIS A 143 -2.10 -4.71 2.08
N ARG A 144 -0.84 -5.13 1.99
CA ARG A 144 0.31 -4.24 1.99
C ARG A 144 1.20 -4.51 0.79
N VAL A 145 1.43 -3.47 0.02
CA VAL A 145 2.39 -3.46 -1.08
C VAL A 145 3.31 -2.25 -0.89
N ILE A 146 4.62 -2.44 -1.00
CA ILE A 146 5.61 -1.36 -0.87
C ILE A 146 6.03 -0.85 -2.25
N TYR A 147 6.45 -1.76 -3.12
CA TYR A 147 6.99 -1.41 -4.43
C TYR A 147 5.95 -1.45 -5.54
N GLY A 148 4.82 -2.12 -5.32
CA GLY A 148 3.83 -2.37 -6.36
C GLY A 148 4.32 -3.44 -7.34
N SER A 149 4.16 -3.20 -8.64
CA SER A 149 4.81 -4.03 -9.64
C SER A 149 6.33 -3.87 -9.54
N ILE A 150 7.03 -4.97 -9.25
CA ILE A 150 8.50 -4.98 -9.17
C ILE A 150 9.11 -4.53 -10.49
N GLU A 151 8.53 -4.92 -11.61
CA GLU A 151 8.98 -4.52 -12.95
C GLU A 151 8.90 -3.01 -13.13
N ARG A 152 7.77 -2.38 -12.74
CA ARG A 152 7.60 -0.93 -12.76
C ARG A 152 8.60 -0.24 -11.84
N PHE A 153 8.75 -0.74 -10.63
CA PHE A 153 9.68 -0.18 -9.65
C PHE A 153 11.12 -0.22 -10.15
N ILE A 154 11.54 -1.33 -10.77
CA ILE A 154 12.85 -1.44 -11.44
C ILE A 154 12.96 -0.41 -12.55
N GLY A 155 11.91 -0.22 -13.36
CA GLY A 155 11.88 0.81 -14.40
C GLY A 155 12.10 2.22 -13.84
N ILE A 156 11.43 2.56 -12.74
CA ILE A 156 11.60 3.84 -12.02
C ILE A 156 13.06 3.99 -11.55
N LEU A 157 13.63 2.95 -10.93
CA LEU A 157 15.01 2.98 -10.44
C LEU A 157 16.05 3.12 -11.57
N ILE A 158 15.85 2.46 -12.70
CA ILE A 158 16.73 2.61 -13.86
C ILE A 158 16.75 4.06 -14.33
N GLU A 159 15.61 4.72 -14.43
CA GLU A 159 15.53 6.13 -14.80
C GLU A 159 16.08 7.03 -13.67
N HIS A 160 15.76 6.76 -12.41
CA HIS A 160 16.22 7.53 -11.26
C HIS A 160 17.75 7.58 -11.15
N TYR A 161 18.41 6.47 -11.36
CA TYR A 161 19.87 6.36 -11.33
C TYR A 161 20.54 6.56 -12.69
N ALA A 162 19.78 6.87 -13.74
CA ALA A 162 20.28 6.96 -15.13
C ALA A 162 21.09 5.72 -15.54
N GLY A 163 20.69 4.54 -15.07
CA GLY A 163 21.39 3.28 -15.29
C GLY A 163 22.64 3.04 -14.42
N ALA A 164 23.13 4.05 -13.71
CA ALA A 164 24.30 3.95 -12.84
C ALA A 164 23.87 3.62 -11.39
N PHE A 165 23.51 2.37 -11.17
CA PHE A 165 23.09 1.90 -9.86
C PHE A 165 24.19 2.02 -8.80
N PRO A 166 23.83 2.30 -7.54
CA PRO A 166 24.79 2.16 -6.45
C PRO A 166 25.32 0.72 -6.37
N LEU A 167 26.53 0.54 -5.87
CA LEU A 167 27.23 -0.74 -5.89
C LEU A 167 26.39 -1.89 -5.30
N TRP A 168 25.71 -1.65 -4.18
CA TRP A 168 24.90 -2.66 -3.49
C TRP A 168 23.67 -3.12 -4.30
N LEU A 169 23.18 -2.30 -5.27
CA LEU A 169 22.03 -2.61 -6.13
C LEU A 169 22.49 -3.09 -7.53
N SER A 170 23.76 -2.95 -7.87
CA SER A 170 24.27 -3.30 -9.19
C SER A 170 24.27 -4.81 -9.41
N PRO A 171 23.69 -5.31 -10.53
CA PRO A 171 23.70 -6.75 -10.85
C PRO A 171 25.12 -7.29 -11.03
N VAL A 172 26.03 -6.47 -11.59
CA VAL A 172 27.47 -6.76 -11.70
C VAL A 172 28.20 -5.69 -10.92
N GLN A 173 28.79 -6.09 -9.79
CA GLN A 173 29.46 -5.15 -8.88
C GLN A 173 30.91 -4.89 -9.24
N VAL A 174 31.60 -5.87 -9.81
CA VAL A 174 32.98 -5.80 -10.25
C VAL A 174 33.13 -6.57 -11.55
N ASN A 175 33.84 -5.98 -12.48
CA ASN A 175 34.27 -6.62 -13.73
C ASN A 175 35.78 -6.70 -13.70
N VAL A 176 36.35 -7.90 -13.89
CA VAL A 176 37.82 -8.13 -13.93
C VAL A 176 38.25 -8.45 -15.37
#